data_c8df4e79b8d88e5e919d936e121d4b27
#
_entry.id   c8df4e79b8d88e5e919d936e121d4b27
#
_cell.length_a   1.000
_cell.length_b   1.000
_cell.length_c   1.000
_cell.angle_alpha   90.00
_cell.angle_beta   90.00
_cell.angle_gamma   90.00
#
_symmetry.space_group_name_H-M   'P 1'
#
loop_
_entity.id
_entity.type
_entity.pdbx_description
1 polymer ?
#
loop_
_entity_poly.entity_id
_entity_poly.type
_entity_poly.pdbx_seq_one_letter_code
_entity_poly.pdbx_strand_id
1 'polypeptide(L)' 'MSAQVSHDAMANAIRFLSVDAVEKAKSGHPGLPMGAADVATVLFRDVLKFDAADPKWPDRDRFVLSAGHGSMLL' A
#
# COMPACT_ATOMS: atom_id res chain seq x y z
N MET A 1 3.83 22.76 8.39
CA MET A 1 2.87 22.35 8.23
C MET A 1 2.78 21.26 7.61
N SER A 2 2.61 20.42 7.91
CA SER A 2 2.50 19.36 7.21
C SER A 2 1.24 19.28 6.71
N ALA A 3 1.12 19.22 5.57
CA ALA A 3 -0.08 18.90 4.98
C ALA A 3 -0.40 17.49 5.28
N GLN A 4 -1.49 17.29 5.88
CA GLN A 4 -2.01 15.96 5.98
C GLN A 4 -2.62 15.58 4.66
N VAL A 5 -2.10 14.53 4.07
CA VAL A 5 -2.67 13.98 2.85
C VAL A 5 -3.98 13.28 3.21
N SER A 6 -5.03 13.52 2.46
CA SER A 6 -6.33 12.90 2.71
C SER A 6 -6.28 11.40 2.46
N HIS A 7 -7.18 10.67 3.14
CA HIS A 7 -7.33 9.23 2.91
C HIS A 7 -7.57 8.92 1.43
N ASP A 8 -8.48 9.67 0.80
CA ASP A 8 -8.83 9.40 -0.61
C ASP A 8 -7.63 9.63 -1.53
N ALA A 9 -6.84 10.67 -1.29
CA ALA A 9 -5.63 10.90 -2.09
C ALA A 9 -4.64 9.77 -1.94
N MET A 10 -4.44 9.27 -0.73
CA MET A 10 -3.53 8.15 -0.48
C MET A 10 -4.04 6.86 -1.11
N ALA A 11 -5.33 6.54 -0.95
CA ALA A 11 -5.91 5.34 -1.54
C ALA A 11 -5.85 5.40 -3.07
N ASN A 12 -6.13 6.56 -3.65
CA ASN A 12 -6.05 6.73 -5.10
C ASN A 12 -4.61 6.63 -5.60
N ALA A 13 -3.64 7.13 -4.83
CA ALA A 13 -2.23 6.98 -5.18
C ALA A 13 -1.86 5.49 -5.25
N ILE A 14 -2.29 4.68 -4.28
CA ILE A 14 -2.07 3.23 -4.29
C ILE A 14 -2.69 2.62 -5.54
N ARG A 15 -3.94 2.96 -5.85
CA ARG A 15 -4.64 2.43 -7.02
C ARG A 15 -3.92 2.74 -8.31
N PHE A 16 -3.60 4.01 -8.53
CA PHE A 16 -3.02 4.43 -9.80
C PHE A 16 -1.58 3.99 -9.97
N LEU A 17 -0.78 4.01 -8.89
CA LEU A 17 0.58 3.47 -8.94
C LEU A 17 0.57 1.99 -9.25
N SER A 18 -0.39 1.24 -8.69
CA SER A 18 -0.53 -0.19 -8.96
C SER A 18 -0.91 -0.46 -10.41
N VAL A 19 -1.87 0.30 -10.94
CA VAL A 19 -2.31 0.15 -12.33
C VAL A 19 -1.16 0.50 -13.28
N ASP A 20 -0.44 1.59 -13.02
CA ASP A 20 0.68 2.00 -13.85
C ASP A 20 1.79 0.95 -13.84
N ALA A 21 2.08 0.36 -12.68
CA ALA A 21 3.09 -0.68 -12.58
C ALA A 21 2.69 -1.94 -13.32
N VAL A 22 1.44 -2.37 -13.20
CA VAL A 22 0.92 -3.54 -13.92
C VAL A 22 0.97 -3.29 -15.43
N GLU A 23 0.55 -2.12 -15.87
CA GLU A 23 0.56 -1.76 -17.29
C GLU A 23 2.00 -1.73 -17.83
N LYS A 24 2.92 -1.13 -17.10
CA LYS A 24 4.31 -1.05 -17.51
C LYS A 24 4.94 -2.44 -17.61
N ALA A 25 4.67 -3.30 -16.66
CA ALA A 25 5.19 -4.67 -16.65
C ALA A 25 4.44 -5.58 -17.64
N LYS A 26 3.27 -5.17 -18.05
CA LYS A 26 2.35 -5.96 -18.88
C LYS A 26 2.06 -7.33 -18.27
N SER A 27 2.03 -7.36 -16.94
CA SER A 27 1.69 -8.55 -16.17
C SER A 27 1.31 -8.14 -14.76
N GLY A 28 0.56 -8.97 -14.07
CA GLY A 28 0.13 -8.74 -12.70
C GLY A 28 -1.38 -8.63 -12.60
N HIS A 29 -1.86 -8.43 -11.38
CA HIS A 29 -3.28 -8.42 -11.06
C HIS A 29 -3.64 -7.10 -10.40
N PRO A 30 -4.37 -6.20 -11.08
CA PRO A 30 -4.74 -4.91 -10.48
C PRO A 30 -5.94 -4.99 -9.54
N GLY A 31 -6.69 -6.09 -9.56
CA GLY A 31 -7.95 -6.20 -8.81
C GLY A 31 -7.79 -5.99 -7.31
N LEU A 32 -6.83 -6.66 -6.67
CA LEU A 32 -6.62 -6.53 -5.24
C LEU A 32 -6.14 -5.12 -4.85
N PRO A 33 -5.15 -4.54 -5.54
CA PRO A 33 -4.78 -3.16 -5.26
C PRO A 33 -5.94 -2.18 -5.40
N MET A 34 -6.77 -2.35 -6.41
CA MET A 34 -7.94 -1.49 -6.62
C MET A 34 -8.95 -1.64 -5.50
N GLY A 35 -9.25 -2.90 -5.13
CA GLY A 35 -10.26 -3.18 -4.11
C GLY A 35 -9.79 -2.96 -2.68
N ALA A 36 -8.51 -3.18 -2.39
CA ALA A 36 -7.97 -3.11 -1.03
C ALA A 36 -7.23 -1.81 -0.72
N ALA A 37 -7.21 -0.84 -1.64
CA ALA A 37 -6.46 0.40 -1.44
C ALA A 37 -6.91 1.17 -0.19
N ASP A 38 -8.20 1.21 0.08
CA ASP A 38 -8.71 1.89 1.27
C ASP A 38 -8.27 1.19 2.54
N VAL A 39 -8.33 -0.15 2.56
CA VAL A 39 -7.88 -0.94 3.71
C VAL A 39 -6.39 -0.72 3.95
N ALA A 40 -5.58 -0.77 2.89
CA ALA A 40 -4.15 -0.55 3.00
C ALA A 40 -3.83 0.85 3.52
N THR A 41 -4.55 1.86 3.06
CA THR A 41 -4.36 3.24 3.52
C THR A 41 -4.59 3.35 5.02
N VAL A 42 -5.70 2.82 5.52
CA VAL A 42 -6.00 2.85 6.95
C VAL A 42 -4.95 2.08 7.73
N LEU A 43 -4.57 0.90 7.24
CA LEU A 43 -3.62 0.03 7.94
C LEU A 43 -2.26 0.70 8.08
N PHE A 44 -1.69 1.22 7.00
CA PHE A 44 -0.35 1.81 7.02
C PHE A 44 -0.32 3.20 7.62
N ARG A 45 -1.41 3.95 7.52
CA ARG A 45 -1.47 5.30 8.05
C ARG A 45 -1.76 5.32 9.55
N ASP A 46 -2.74 4.53 10.01
CA ASP A 46 -3.33 4.72 11.32
C ASP A 46 -3.12 3.55 12.29
N VAL A 47 -2.81 2.35 11.80
CA VAL A 47 -2.82 1.14 12.62
C VAL A 47 -1.43 0.53 12.78
N LEU A 48 -0.71 0.31 11.68
CA LEU A 48 0.58 -0.36 11.73
C LEU A 48 1.64 0.51 12.41
N LYS A 49 2.38 -0.11 13.32
CA LYS A 49 3.51 0.51 13.99
C LYS A 49 4.74 0.16 13.17
N PHE A 50 5.26 1.15 12.46
CA PHE A 50 6.44 0.94 11.62
C PHE A 50 7.18 2.24 11.42
N ASP A 51 8.44 2.14 10.98
CA ASP A 51 9.25 3.28 10.57
C ASP A 51 9.85 2.98 9.21
N ALA A 52 9.42 3.72 8.21
CA ALA A 52 9.90 3.52 6.84
C ALA A 52 11.40 3.78 6.71
N ALA A 53 11.97 4.64 7.56
CA ALA A 53 13.39 4.93 7.59
C ALA A 53 14.20 3.80 8.26
N ASP A 54 13.55 2.93 9.03
CA ASP A 54 14.17 1.79 9.68
C ASP A 54 13.30 0.55 9.49
N PRO A 55 13.29 -0.04 8.29
CA PRO A 55 12.38 -1.13 7.96
C PRO A 55 12.64 -2.42 8.75
N LYS A 56 13.77 -2.52 9.43
CA LYS A 56 14.08 -3.69 10.25
C LYS A 56 13.97 -3.42 11.75
N TRP A 57 13.36 -2.33 12.13
CA TRP A 57 13.16 -1.99 13.54
C TRP A 57 12.50 -3.18 14.28
N PRO A 58 13.12 -3.69 15.35
CA PRO A 58 12.65 -4.94 15.99
C PRO A 58 11.24 -4.87 16.56
N ASP A 59 10.79 -3.69 16.99
CA ASP A 59 9.49 -3.51 17.65
C ASP A 59 8.39 -3.14 16.66
N ARG A 60 8.66 -3.25 15.38
CA ARG A 60 7.68 -2.91 14.35
C ARG A 60 6.59 -3.96 14.23
N ASP A 61 5.41 -3.51 13.79
CA ASP A 61 4.40 -4.43 13.32
C ASP A 61 4.83 -5.03 11.99
N ARG A 62 4.44 -6.27 11.75
CA ARG A 62 4.86 -6.98 10.56
C ARG A 62 3.66 -7.26 9.68
N PHE A 63 3.75 -6.81 8.45
CA PHE A 63 2.72 -7.05 7.46
C PHE A 63 3.11 -8.25 6.59
N VAL A 64 2.19 -9.20 6.47
CA VAL A 64 2.41 -10.38 5.62
C VAL A 64 1.28 -10.46 4.61
N LEU A 65 1.63 -10.40 3.33
CA LEU A 65 0.64 -10.50 2.27
C LEU A 65 0.49 -11.95 1.85
N SER A 66 -0.62 -12.58 2.23
CA SER A 66 -0.86 -13.97 1.86
C SER A 66 -1.38 -14.11 0.43
N ALA A 67 -2.06 -13.11 -0.08
CA ALA A 67 -2.55 -13.13 -1.47
C ALA A 67 -1.46 -12.62 -2.41
N GLY A 68 -0.54 -13.50 -2.77
CA GLY A 68 0.63 -13.12 -3.57
C GLY A 68 0.30 -12.48 -4.90
N HIS A 69 -0.84 -12.82 -5.51
CA HIS A 69 -1.27 -12.21 -6.76
C HIS A 69 -1.56 -10.72 -6.62
N GLY A 70 -1.73 -10.23 -5.41
CA GLY A 70 -1.97 -8.82 -5.14
C GLY A 70 -0.73 -8.03 -4.74
N SER A 71 0.47 -8.58 -4.99
CA SER A 71 1.74 -8.00 -4.52
C SER A 71 1.96 -6.55 -4.96
N MET A 72 1.37 -6.12 -6.07
CA MET A 72 1.54 -4.76 -6.55
C MET A 72 0.94 -3.72 -5.59
N LEU A 73 -0.02 -4.10 -4.76
CA LEU A 73 -0.54 -3.24 -3.69
C LEU A 73 0.60 -2.78 -2.78
N LEU A 74 1.47 -3.70 -2.42
CA LEU A 74 2.55 -3.45 -1.48
C LEU A 74 3.69 -2.64 -2.08
#